data_e3a949c26a8dd39c4312aaeb0247cd04
#
_entry.id   e3a949c26a8dd39c4312aaeb0247cd04
#
_cell.length_a   1.000
_cell.length_b   1.000
_cell.length_c   1.000
_cell.angle_alpha   90.00
_cell.angle_beta   90.00
_cell.angle_gamma   90.00
#
_symmetry.space_group_name_H-M   'P 1'
#
loop_
_entity.id
_entity.type
_entity.pdbx_description
1 polymer ?
#
loop_
_entity_poly.entity_id
_entity_poly.type
_entity_poly.pdbx_seq_one_letter_code
_entity_poly.pdbx_strand_id
1 'polypeptide(L)'
;MISDKDVIGYIEGVEEPDKYIIMGNHRDAWVFGAIDPSSGTCVLLEVIKAFGELMKQGWRPRRSILFASWGSEEYGLIGSQETACEREHFISVNTVKTDK
;
A
#
# COMPACT_ATOMS: atom_id res chain seq x y z
N MET A 1 -9.94 21.22 -8.77
CA MET A 1 -8.69 20.49 -8.46
C MET A 1 -9.11 19.15 -7.84
N ILE A 2 -9.02 18.05 -8.57
CA ILE A 2 -9.36 16.72 -8.05
C ILE A 2 -8.20 16.36 -7.13
N SER A 3 -8.45 16.29 -5.83
CA SER A 3 -7.48 15.76 -4.87
C SER A 3 -7.40 14.26 -5.10
N ASP A 4 -6.37 13.83 -5.76
CA ASP A 4 -6.10 12.41 -5.99
C ASP A 4 -5.49 11.86 -4.70
N LYS A 5 -6.30 11.14 -3.94
CA LYS A 5 -5.90 10.60 -2.63
C LYS A 5 -5.37 9.19 -2.78
N ASP A 6 -4.27 8.91 -2.13
CA ASP A 6 -3.80 7.54 -1.97
C ASP A 6 -4.71 6.76 -1.01
N VAL A 7 -4.97 5.51 -1.33
CA VAL A 7 -5.76 4.61 -0.50
C VAL A 7 -4.84 3.49 -0.01
N ILE A 8 -4.70 3.38 1.31
CA ILE A 8 -3.82 2.40 1.96
C ILE A 8 -4.65 1.42 2.79
N GLY A 9 -4.54 0.14 2.45
CA GLY A 9 -5.04 -0.98 3.27
C GLY A 9 -3.89 -1.59 4.07
N TYR A 10 -4.18 -2.16 5.25
CA TYR A 10 -3.16 -2.62 6.17
C TYR A 10 -3.55 -3.91 6.86
N ILE A 11 -2.60 -4.88 6.91
CA ILE A 11 -2.68 -6.09 7.74
C ILE A 11 -1.48 -6.09 8.68
N GLU A 12 -1.72 -6.06 9.98
CA GLU A 12 -0.67 -6.05 11.00
C GLU A 12 0.05 -7.40 11.10
N GLY A 13 1.37 -7.36 11.14
CA GLY A 13 2.23 -8.52 11.36
C GLY A 13 2.22 -8.97 12.82
N VAL A 14 2.37 -10.27 13.07
CA VAL A 14 2.33 -10.82 14.44
C VAL A 14 3.70 -10.99 15.10
N GLU A 15 4.80 -11.02 14.32
CA GLU A 15 6.16 -11.17 14.85
C GLU A 15 7.03 -9.94 14.65
N GLU A 16 6.96 -9.34 13.47
CA GLU A 16 7.73 -8.16 13.07
C GLU A 16 6.78 -7.08 12.50
N PRO A 17 5.88 -6.49 13.32
CA PRO A 17 4.86 -5.55 12.86
C PRO A 17 5.44 -4.23 12.35
N ASP A 18 6.65 -3.90 12.72
CA ASP A 18 7.42 -2.73 12.29
C ASP A 18 8.08 -2.88 10.91
N LYS A 19 8.08 -4.11 10.38
CA LYS A 19 8.59 -4.40 9.03
C LYS A 19 7.44 -4.57 8.04
N TYR A 20 7.56 -3.91 6.90
CA TYR A 20 6.49 -3.81 5.91
C TYR A 20 6.82 -4.52 4.61
N ILE A 21 5.82 -5.20 4.07
CA ILE A 21 5.75 -5.61 2.66
C ILE A 21 4.72 -4.73 2.00
N ILE A 22 5.08 -4.01 0.96
CA ILE A 22 4.19 -3.09 0.26
C ILE A 22 3.84 -3.68 -1.09
N MET A 23 2.55 -3.81 -1.36
CA MET A 23 2.00 -4.15 -2.67
C MET A 23 1.11 -3.00 -3.11
N GLY A 24 1.41 -2.43 -4.25
CA GLY A 24 0.63 -1.29 -4.73
C GLY A 24 0.52 -1.24 -6.23
N ASN A 25 -0.44 -0.45 -6.67
CA ASN A 25 -0.71 -0.13 -8.06
C ASN A 25 -1.32 1.25 -8.13
N HIS A 26 -1.08 1.97 -9.22
CA HIS A 26 -1.74 3.26 -9.43
C HIS A 26 -3.17 3.08 -9.94
N ARG A 27 -3.96 4.14 -9.85
CA ARG A 27 -5.39 4.13 -10.16
C ARG A 27 -5.77 5.12 -11.26
N ASP A 28 -4.96 6.15 -11.43
CA ASP A 28 -5.16 7.16 -12.47
C ASP A 28 -4.78 6.64 -13.85
N ALA A 29 -5.37 7.21 -14.88
CA ALA A 29 -5.15 6.84 -16.27
C ALA A 29 -5.38 8.05 -17.20
N TRP A 30 -4.67 8.07 -18.32
CA TRP A 30 -4.85 9.13 -19.32
C TRP A 30 -6.23 9.13 -19.99
N VAL A 31 -6.81 7.95 -20.22
CA VAL A 31 -8.14 7.81 -20.83
C VAL A 31 -8.92 6.75 -20.04
N PHE A 32 -9.18 5.58 -20.61
CA PHE A 32 -9.97 4.54 -19.96
C PHE A 32 -9.13 3.57 -19.09
N GLY A 33 -7.83 3.53 -19.30
CA GLY A 33 -6.91 2.74 -18.47
C GLY A 33 -7.17 1.23 -18.47
N ALA A 34 -7.54 0.65 -19.61
CA ALA A 34 -7.97 -0.76 -19.65
C ALA A 34 -6.85 -1.74 -19.26
N ILE A 35 -5.63 -1.52 -19.71
CA ILE A 35 -4.45 -2.26 -19.29
C ILE A 35 -3.72 -1.46 -18.20
N ASP A 36 -3.40 -0.23 -18.50
CA ASP A 36 -2.69 0.69 -17.64
C ASP A 36 -3.66 1.74 -17.05
N PRO A 37 -4.02 1.64 -15.74
CA PRO A 37 -3.55 0.67 -14.72
C PRO A 37 -4.54 -0.46 -14.38
N SER A 38 -5.70 -0.58 -15.02
CA SER A 38 -6.80 -1.43 -14.54
C SER A 38 -6.42 -2.91 -14.41
N SER A 39 -5.51 -3.41 -15.23
CA SER A 39 -5.01 -4.80 -15.11
C SER A 39 -4.28 -5.02 -13.78
N GLY A 40 -3.39 -4.12 -13.39
CA GLY A 40 -2.69 -4.18 -12.10
C GLY A 40 -3.63 -3.98 -10.91
N THR A 41 -4.60 -3.09 -11.05
CA THR A 41 -5.64 -2.88 -10.03
C THR A 41 -6.48 -4.15 -9.81
N CYS A 42 -6.87 -4.85 -10.88
CA CYS A 42 -7.59 -6.13 -10.76
C CYS A 42 -6.77 -7.17 -10.01
N VAL A 43 -5.48 -7.30 -10.34
CA VAL A 43 -4.58 -8.24 -9.65
C VAL A 43 -4.46 -7.87 -8.18
N LEU A 44 -4.26 -6.60 -7.84
CA LEU A 44 -4.16 -6.13 -6.45
C LEU A 44 -5.42 -6.48 -5.65
N LEU A 45 -6.60 -6.25 -6.21
CA LEU A 45 -7.88 -6.56 -5.55
C LEU A 45 -8.09 -8.06 -5.33
N GLU A 46 -7.73 -8.91 -6.30
CA GLU A 46 -7.82 -10.37 -6.12
C GLU A 46 -6.82 -10.88 -5.06
N VAL A 47 -5.62 -10.30 -5.00
CA VAL A 47 -4.65 -10.61 -3.94
C VAL A 47 -5.18 -10.20 -2.57
N ILE A 48 -5.74 -9.00 -2.42
CA ILE A 48 -6.37 -8.54 -1.17
C ILE A 48 -7.48 -9.48 -0.73
N LYS A 49 -8.34 -9.90 -1.66
CA LYS A 49 -9.41 -10.84 -1.41
C LYS A 49 -8.88 -12.19 -0.91
N ALA A 50 -7.83 -12.72 -1.55
CA ALA A 50 -7.18 -13.97 -1.14
C ALA A 50 -6.61 -13.89 0.29
N PHE A 51 -5.95 -12.79 0.65
CA PHE A 51 -5.50 -12.55 2.03
C PHE A 51 -6.68 -12.45 3.01
N GLY A 52 -7.79 -11.83 2.60
CA GLY A 52 -9.02 -11.78 3.40
C GLY A 52 -9.57 -13.18 3.73
N GLU A 53 -9.57 -14.09 2.77
CA GLU A 53 -9.98 -15.48 2.99
C GLU A 53 -9.01 -16.26 3.90
N LEU A 54 -7.70 -16.07 3.72
CA LEU A 54 -6.70 -16.65 4.61
C LEU A 54 -6.86 -16.18 6.06
N MET A 55 -7.12 -14.89 6.25
CA MET A 55 -7.34 -14.31 7.58
C MET A 55 -8.58 -14.88 8.27
N LYS A 56 -9.66 -15.16 7.53
CA LYS A 56 -10.86 -15.85 8.06
C LYS A 56 -10.55 -17.27 8.55
N GLN A 57 -9.55 -17.92 7.95
CA GLN A 57 -9.06 -19.24 8.35
C GLN A 57 -8.07 -19.20 9.53
N GLY A 58 -7.81 -18.01 10.10
CA GLY A 58 -6.92 -17.82 11.24
C GLY A 58 -5.46 -17.50 10.88
N TRP A 59 -5.10 -17.45 9.59
CA TRP A 59 -3.76 -17.06 9.18
C TRP A 59 -3.47 -15.59 9.51
N ARG A 60 -2.23 -15.32 9.92
CA ARG A 60 -1.72 -13.95 10.11
C ARG A 60 -0.31 -13.85 9.52
N PRO A 61 0.04 -12.71 8.92
CA PRO A 61 1.38 -12.52 8.37
C PRO A 61 2.42 -12.33 9.49
N ARG A 62 3.63 -12.76 9.23
CA ARG A 62 4.77 -12.49 10.12
C ARG A 62 5.09 -11.00 10.18
N ARG A 63 5.16 -10.36 9.00
CA ARG A 63 5.41 -8.93 8.82
C ARG A 63 4.13 -8.22 8.40
N SER A 64 4.05 -6.95 8.66
CA SER A 64 2.92 -6.14 8.21
C SER A 64 2.85 -6.05 6.69
N ILE A 65 1.64 -6.06 6.13
CA ILE A 65 1.40 -5.95 4.69
C ILE A 65 0.59 -4.69 4.45
N LEU A 66 1.08 -3.82 3.56
CA LEU A 66 0.37 -2.67 3.06
C LEU A 66 -0.08 -2.92 1.62
N PHE A 67 -1.32 -2.58 1.34
CA PHE A 67 -1.87 -2.52 0.01
C PHE A 67 -2.13 -1.06 -0.34
N ALA A 68 -1.50 -0.57 -1.39
CA ALA A 68 -1.58 0.83 -1.78
C ALA A 68 -2.25 0.98 -3.16
N SER A 69 -3.20 1.89 -3.27
CA SER A 69 -3.73 2.37 -4.55
C SER A 69 -3.37 3.84 -4.67
N TRP A 70 -2.35 4.12 -5.46
CA TRP A 70 -1.81 5.45 -5.62
C TRP A 70 -2.55 6.25 -6.69
N GLY A 71 -2.59 7.57 -6.51
CA GLY A 71 -3.01 8.51 -7.52
C GLY A 71 -1.83 9.21 -8.18
N SER A 72 -2.12 9.93 -9.29
CA SER A 72 -1.15 10.81 -9.97
C SER A 72 0.16 10.13 -10.40
N GLU A 73 0.10 8.86 -10.76
CA GLU A 73 1.25 8.13 -11.33
C GLU A 73 1.64 8.71 -12.68
N GLU A 74 0.67 8.93 -13.52
CA GLU A 74 0.80 9.40 -14.91
C GLU A 74 1.45 10.79 -15.02
N TYR A 75 1.44 11.55 -13.94
CA TYR A 75 2.06 12.88 -13.84
C TYR A 75 3.48 12.83 -13.26
N GLY A 76 4.02 11.66 -12.93
CA GLY A 76 5.39 11.47 -12.47
C GLY A 76 5.52 10.77 -11.11
N LEU A 77 4.78 9.68 -10.88
CA LEU A 77 4.85 8.84 -9.68
C LEU A 77 4.55 9.57 -8.37
N ILE A 78 3.70 10.61 -8.39
CA ILE A 78 3.54 11.54 -7.27
C ILE A 78 3.05 10.81 -6.01
N GLY A 79 1.96 10.06 -6.08
CA GLY A 79 1.38 9.40 -4.91
C GLY A 79 2.30 8.37 -4.28
N SER A 80 2.97 7.53 -5.07
CA SER A 80 3.91 6.54 -4.53
C SER A 80 5.14 7.18 -3.90
N GLN A 81 5.63 8.29 -4.43
CA GLN A 81 6.75 9.04 -3.84
C GLN A 81 6.34 9.71 -2.53
N GLU A 82 5.17 10.33 -2.46
CA GLU A 82 4.63 10.92 -1.22
C GLU A 82 4.46 9.84 -0.14
N THR A 83 3.85 8.71 -0.48
CA THR A 83 3.69 7.57 0.43
C THR A 83 5.06 7.08 0.97
N ALA A 84 6.08 6.98 0.12
CA ALA A 84 7.42 6.55 0.53
C ALA A 84 8.07 7.56 1.49
N CYS A 85 8.02 8.86 1.17
CA CYS A 85 8.58 9.93 2.01
C CYS A 85 7.89 10.02 3.38
N GLU A 86 6.57 9.93 3.43
CA GLU A 86 5.82 9.92 4.68
C GLU A 86 6.19 8.72 5.57
N ARG A 87 6.40 7.54 4.96
CA ARG A 87 6.81 6.33 5.67
C ARG A 87 8.21 6.41 6.22
N GLU A 88 9.16 6.96 5.49
CA GLU A 88 10.52 7.20 6.01
C GLU A 88 10.49 8.12 7.23
N HIS A 89 9.70 9.18 7.19
CA HIS A 89 9.53 10.09 8.31
C HIS A 89 8.90 9.40 9.53
N PHE A 90 7.84 8.60 9.32
CA PHE A 90 7.18 7.85 10.37
C PHE A 90 8.09 6.82 11.04
N ILE A 91 8.88 6.08 10.26
CA ILE A 91 9.86 5.10 10.77
C ILE A 91 10.94 5.82 11.58
N SER A 92 11.47 6.93 11.09
CA SER A 92 12.52 7.68 11.79
C SER A 92 12.04 8.24 13.14
N VAL A 93 10.82 8.75 13.20
CA VAL A 93 10.23 9.31 14.45
C VAL A 93 9.97 8.21 15.49
N ASN A 94 9.59 7.01 15.08
CA ASN A 94 9.34 5.90 16.01
C ASN A 94 10.63 5.22 16.47
N THR A 95 11.70 5.22 15.68
CA THR A 95 13.00 4.67 16.06
C THR A 95 13.69 5.51 17.15
N VAL A 96 13.45 6.80 17.19
CA VAL A 96 14.01 7.71 18.22
C VAL A 96 13.35 7.56 19.60
N LYS A 97 12.20 6.88 19.70
CA LYS A 97 11.46 6.71 20.98
C LYS A 97 11.78 5.44 21.77
N THR A 98 12.71 4.62 21.33
CA THR A 98 13.03 3.34 22.01
C THR A 98 14.30 3.37 22.87
N ASP A 99 14.95 4.52 23.02
CA ASP A 99 16.04 4.71 23.99
C ASP A 99 15.51 5.29 25.31
N LYS A 100 14.82 4.45 26.10
CA LYS A 100 14.70 4.57 27.56
C LYS A 100 14.48 3.24 28.20
#